data_2ee6bc376844e2e12e5b806e8331210f
#
_entry.id   2ee6bc376844e2e12e5b806e8331210f
#
_cell.length_a   1.000
_cell.length_b   1.000
_cell.length_c   1.000
_cell.angle_alpha   90.00
_cell.angle_beta   90.00
_cell.angle_gamma   90.00
#
_symmetry.space_group_name_H-M   'P 1'
#
loop_
_entity.id
_entity.type
_entity.pdbx_description
1 polymer ?
#
loop_
_entity_poly.entity_id
_entity_poly.type
_entity_poly.pdbx_seq_one_letter_code
_entity_poly.pdbx_strand_id
1 'polypeptide(L)'
;SVIIGQHADSTGAPAATQKLHDDGKICYSVGYNIDMIATAPTAALTSATNNWAVYYKHAIATVMGGGDLEQDWSAGYNDDAVGITELGESCAEGTADYVADIESKLKDGSLQVFDTSTFTVGGEEVTSAPVDLSFMDYTTDPATVVYQGETVEAIQDGHFAESTFRSAPYFTLRI
;
A
#
# COMPACT_ATOMS: atom_id res chain seq x y z
N SER A 1 8.09 3.70 22.64
CA SER A 1 6.81 3.55 21.94
C SER A 1 6.96 2.59 20.78
N VAL A 2 5.90 1.84 20.49
CA VAL A 2 5.85 0.90 19.37
C VAL A 2 4.59 1.20 18.58
N ILE A 3 4.68 1.21 17.25
CA ILE A 3 3.54 1.28 16.34
C ILE A 3 3.48 -0.05 15.58
N ILE A 4 2.34 -0.71 15.62
CA ILE A 4 2.08 -1.97 14.93
C ILE A 4 1.24 -1.67 13.69
N GLY A 5 1.84 -1.82 12.51
CA GLY A 5 1.10 -1.83 11.25
C GLY A 5 0.59 -3.23 10.92
N GLN A 6 -0.57 -3.34 10.31
CA GLN A 6 -1.10 -4.62 9.83
C GLN A 6 -1.56 -4.51 8.37
N HIS A 7 -1.61 -5.68 7.73
CA HIS A 7 -2.22 -5.88 6.41
C HIS A 7 -3.25 -7.04 6.42
N ALA A 8 -3.60 -7.53 7.61
CA ALA A 8 -4.55 -8.64 7.76
C ALA A 8 -5.99 -8.11 7.86
N ASP A 9 -6.93 -8.79 7.22
CA ASP A 9 -8.37 -8.53 7.32
C ASP A 9 -8.93 -9.06 8.67
N SER A 10 -8.44 -8.49 9.76
CA SER A 10 -8.76 -8.97 11.10
C SER A 10 -8.59 -7.84 12.12
N THR A 11 -9.40 -7.87 13.17
CA THR A 11 -9.30 -6.95 14.30
C THR A 11 -8.29 -7.40 15.36
N GLY A 12 -7.61 -8.54 15.15
CA GLY A 12 -6.75 -9.16 16.16
C GLY A 12 -5.59 -8.28 16.62
N ALA A 13 -4.84 -7.70 15.68
CA ALA A 13 -3.71 -6.85 16.03
C ALA A 13 -4.14 -5.52 16.69
N PRO A 14 -5.13 -4.76 16.19
CA PRO A 14 -5.65 -3.58 16.89
C PRO A 14 -6.17 -3.89 18.28
N ALA A 15 -6.94 -4.97 18.46
CA ALA A 15 -7.47 -5.37 19.78
C ALA A 15 -6.36 -5.74 20.75
N ALA A 16 -5.32 -6.46 20.31
CA ALA A 16 -4.17 -6.79 21.14
C ALA A 16 -3.37 -5.53 21.53
N THR A 17 -3.22 -4.60 20.57
CA THR A 17 -2.56 -3.31 20.83
C THR A 17 -3.33 -2.48 21.83
N GLN A 18 -4.67 -2.41 21.71
CA GLN A 18 -5.52 -1.73 22.69
C GLN A 18 -5.32 -2.30 24.09
N LYS A 19 -5.33 -3.62 24.23
CA LYS A 19 -5.10 -4.26 25.53
C LYS A 19 -3.73 -3.90 26.13
N LEU A 20 -2.67 -3.91 25.31
CA LEU A 20 -1.35 -3.50 25.77
C LEU A 20 -1.33 -2.02 26.18
N HIS A 21 -2.04 -1.17 25.47
CA HIS A 21 -2.18 0.25 25.79
C HIS A 21 -2.91 0.45 27.13
N ASP A 22 -4.01 -0.28 27.35
CA ASP A 22 -4.77 -0.27 28.61
C ASP A 22 -3.92 -0.77 29.79
N ASP A 23 -3.00 -1.70 29.54
CA ASP A 23 -2.00 -2.17 30.51
C ASP A 23 -0.83 -1.18 30.74
N GLY A 24 -0.93 0.04 30.20
CA GLY A 24 0.05 1.13 30.38
C GLY A 24 1.27 1.04 29.47
N LYS A 25 1.25 0.24 28.42
CA LYS A 25 2.32 0.20 27.42
C LYS A 25 2.12 1.30 26.38
N ILE A 26 3.21 1.94 25.96
CA ILE A 26 3.18 2.93 24.87
C ILE A 26 3.20 2.17 23.54
N CYS A 27 2.03 1.69 23.13
CA CYS A 27 1.81 0.85 21.96
C CYS A 27 0.59 1.34 21.20
N TYR A 28 0.74 1.53 19.87
CA TYR A 28 -0.31 2.04 18.98
C TYR A 28 -0.42 1.16 17.75
N SER A 29 -1.51 1.29 17.00
CA SER A 29 -1.73 0.56 15.76
C SER A 29 -2.07 1.46 14.59
N VAL A 30 -1.63 1.04 13.41
CA VAL A 30 -2.14 1.49 12.12
C VAL A 30 -2.85 0.30 11.48
N GLY A 31 -4.14 0.43 11.27
CA GLY A 31 -4.99 -0.63 10.73
C GLY A 31 -4.94 -0.72 9.20
N TYR A 32 -5.76 -1.61 8.66
CA TYR A 32 -5.90 -1.82 7.23
C TYR A 32 -7.37 -1.97 6.84
N ASN A 33 -7.70 -1.42 5.67
CA ASN A 33 -8.94 -1.55 4.92
C ASN A 33 -10.17 -0.85 5.55
N ILE A 34 -10.39 -1.00 6.85
CA ILE A 34 -11.50 -0.36 7.57
C ILE A 34 -10.98 0.43 8.78
N ASP A 35 -11.81 1.36 9.26
CA ASP A 35 -11.54 2.08 10.49
C ASP A 35 -11.47 1.12 11.69
N MET A 36 -10.38 1.17 12.44
CA MET A 36 -10.13 0.35 13.64
C MET A 36 -10.35 1.12 14.95
N ILE A 37 -10.78 2.38 14.91
CA ILE A 37 -11.03 3.18 16.13
C ILE A 37 -12.11 2.52 17.00
N ALA A 38 -13.16 1.94 16.39
CA ALA A 38 -14.18 1.21 17.17
C ALA A 38 -13.63 -0.02 17.92
N THR A 39 -12.55 -0.64 17.40
CA THR A 39 -11.89 -1.80 18.01
C THR A 39 -10.81 -1.40 19.01
N ALA A 40 -10.10 -0.31 18.74
CA ALA A 40 -8.97 0.16 19.53
C ALA A 40 -9.07 1.69 19.75
N PRO A 41 -10.03 2.16 20.59
CA PRO A 41 -10.38 3.58 20.68
C PRO A 41 -9.22 4.49 21.04
N THR A 42 -8.30 4.03 21.90
CA THR A 42 -7.17 4.83 22.39
C THR A 42 -5.83 4.37 21.82
N ALA A 43 -5.78 3.26 21.06
CA ALA A 43 -4.55 2.74 20.50
C ALA A 43 -4.50 2.81 18.96
N ALA A 44 -5.64 2.89 18.26
CA ALA A 44 -5.64 3.07 16.81
C ALA A 44 -5.30 4.53 16.45
N LEU A 45 -4.31 4.72 15.58
CA LEU A 45 -3.94 6.03 15.06
C LEU A 45 -4.71 6.36 13.78
N THR A 46 -4.83 5.42 12.87
CA THR A 46 -5.58 5.47 11.61
C THR A 46 -5.55 4.08 10.96
N SER A 47 -6.14 3.93 9.78
CA SER A 47 -6.00 2.75 8.94
C SER A 47 -5.77 3.15 7.49
N ALA A 48 -4.86 2.48 6.79
CA ALA A 48 -4.79 2.56 5.34
C ALA A 48 -6.05 1.93 4.73
N THR A 49 -6.66 2.56 3.74
CA THR A 49 -7.93 2.11 3.18
C THR A 49 -8.00 2.26 1.67
N ASN A 50 -8.85 1.44 1.04
CA ASN A 50 -9.19 1.52 -0.37
C ASN A 50 -10.62 2.06 -0.52
N ASN A 51 -10.79 3.03 -1.40
CA ASN A 51 -12.11 3.53 -1.79
C ASN A 51 -12.64 2.73 -2.99
N TRP A 52 -13.21 1.59 -2.73
CA TRP A 52 -13.77 0.69 -3.74
C TRP A 52 -14.85 1.33 -4.60
N ALA A 53 -15.51 2.38 -4.13
CA ALA A 53 -16.54 3.08 -4.87
C ALA A 53 -16.00 3.70 -6.18
N VAL A 54 -14.72 4.06 -6.23
CA VAL A 54 -14.06 4.57 -7.44
C VAL A 54 -14.08 3.50 -8.53
N TYR A 55 -13.59 2.29 -8.21
CA TYR A 55 -13.61 1.19 -9.16
C TYR A 55 -15.03 0.77 -9.55
N TYR A 56 -15.94 0.62 -8.61
CA TYR A 56 -17.31 0.19 -8.92
C TYR A 56 -18.03 1.18 -9.82
N LYS A 57 -17.85 2.49 -9.63
CA LYS A 57 -18.41 3.51 -10.54
C LYS A 57 -17.83 3.37 -11.94
N HIS A 58 -16.51 3.18 -12.08
CA HIS A 58 -15.84 2.95 -13.34
C HIS A 58 -16.38 1.70 -14.04
N ALA A 59 -16.38 0.56 -13.34
CA ALA A 59 -16.83 -0.71 -13.88
C ALA A 59 -18.30 -0.67 -14.35
N ILE A 60 -19.20 -0.10 -13.54
CA ILE A 60 -20.62 0.04 -13.89
C ILE A 60 -20.77 0.94 -15.13
N ALA A 61 -20.09 2.08 -15.17
CA ALA A 61 -20.19 3.00 -16.31
C ALA A 61 -19.66 2.36 -17.60
N THR A 62 -18.56 1.62 -17.55
CA THR A 62 -17.99 0.91 -18.69
C THR A 62 -18.98 -0.12 -19.24
N VAL A 63 -19.52 -0.98 -18.38
CA VAL A 63 -20.48 -2.03 -18.81
C VAL A 63 -21.78 -1.42 -19.33
N MET A 64 -22.32 -0.38 -18.68
CA MET A 64 -23.51 0.33 -19.13
C MET A 64 -23.29 1.04 -20.48
N GLY A 65 -22.07 1.47 -20.74
CA GLY A 65 -21.66 2.03 -22.03
C GLY A 65 -21.42 0.98 -23.14
N GLY A 66 -21.54 -0.31 -22.81
CA GLY A 66 -21.30 -1.43 -23.76
C GLY A 66 -19.81 -1.74 -23.98
N GLY A 67 -18.94 -1.26 -23.11
CA GLY A 67 -17.50 -1.56 -23.11
C GLY A 67 -17.17 -2.81 -22.31
N ASP A 68 -15.97 -3.34 -22.54
CA ASP A 68 -15.37 -4.43 -21.76
C ASP A 68 -14.53 -3.86 -20.62
N LEU A 69 -14.51 -4.57 -19.49
CA LEU A 69 -13.64 -4.21 -18.37
C LEU A 69 -12.20 -4.59 -18.68
N GLU A 70 -11.29 -3.73 -18.25
CA GLU A 70 -9.86 -4.02 -18.30
C GLU A 70 -9.54 -5.24 -17.42
N GLN A 71 -8.60 -6.09 -17.86
CA GLN A 71 -8.10 -7.20 -17.04
C GLN A 71 -7.31 -6.71 -15.83
N ASP A 72 -6.72 -5.55 -15.94
CA ASP A 72 -5.94 -4.91 -14.92
C ASP A 72 -6.32 -3.43 -14.82
N TRP A 73 -6.72 -3.00 -13.61
CA TRP A 73 -7.06 -1.64 -13.30
C TRP A 73 -6.33 -1.21 -12.03
N SER A 74 -5.75 -0.04 -12.06
CA SER A 74 -5.10 0.56 -10.89
C SER A 74 -5.46 2.03 -10.77
N ALA A 75 -5.51 2.52 -9.54
CA ALA A 75 -5.74 3.92 -9.24
C ALA A 75 -5.13 4.25 -7.87
N GLY A 76 -4.74 5.50 -7.69
CA GLY A 76 -4.04 5.96 -6.51
C GLY A 76 -4.71 7.13 -5.79
N TYR A 77 -3.90 7.92 -5.12
CA TYR A 77 -4.36 9.14 -4.41
C TYR A 77 -5.00 10.17 -5.34
N ASN A 78 -4.51 10.31 -6.58
CA ASN A 78 -5.07 11.26 -7.55
C ASN A 78 -6.49 10.94 -7.98
N ASP A 79 -6.87 9.67 -7.85
CA ASP A 79 -8.19 9.17 -8.22
C ASP A 79 -9.10 9.03 -6.99
N ASP A 80 -8.63 9.41 -5.81
CA ASP A 80 -9.26 9.16 -4.51
C ASP A 80 -9.55 7.65 -4.27
N ALA A 81 -8.76 6.76 -4.89
CA ALA A 81 -8.93 5.31 -4.79
C ALA A 81 -8.29 4.71 -3.53
N VAL A 82 -7.33 5.41 -2.94
CA VAL A 82 -6.67 5.06 -1.68
C VAL A 82 -6.61 6.25 -0.75
N GLY A 83 -6.48 5.99 0.54
CA GLY A 83 -6.40 7.03 1.56
C GLY A 83 -6.17 6.44 2.94
N ILE A 84 -6.42 7.24 3.96
CA ILE A 84 -6.44 6.80 5.36
C ILE A 84 -7.81 7.13 5.97
N THR A 85 -8.17 6.39 7.03
CA THR A 85 -9.36 6.69 7.85
C THR A 85 -9.11 7.90 8.76
N GLU A 86 -10.11 8.32 9.52
CA GLU A 86 -9.95 9.38 10.51
C GLU A 86 -8.77 9.11 11.44
N LEU A 87 -8.13 10.20 11.89
CA LEU A 87 -7.04 10.13 12.86
C LEU A 87 -7.61 9.88 14.26
N GLY A 88 -7.03 8.90 14.96
CA GLY A 88 -7.39 8.56 16.33
C GLY A 88 -6.98 9.63 17.35
N GLU A 89 -7.60 9.60 18.52
CA GLU A 89 -7.39 10.59 19.60
C GLU A 89 -5.95 10.61 20.13
N SER A 90 -5.20 9.53 19.98
CA SER A 90 -3.80 9.41 20.43
C SER A 90 -2.78 9.93 19.41
N CYS A 91 -3.21 10.46 18.26
CA CYS A 91 -2.32 11.14 17.35
C CYS A 91 -1.74 12.40 18.02
N ALA A 92 -0.46 12.65 17.78
CA ALA A 92 0.20 13.85 18.30
C ALA A 92 -0.39 15.13 17.68
N GLU A 93 -0.28 16.25 18.41
CA GLU A 93 -0.63 17.56 17.86
C GLU A 93 0.17 17.83 16.56
N GLY A 94 -0.51 18.38 15.56
CA GLY A 94 0.07 18.66 14.24
C GLY A 94 0.08 17.47 13.27
N THR A 95 -0.30 16.26 13.71
CA THR A 95 -0.35 15.08 12.82
C THR A 95 -1.25 15.31 11.62
N ALA A 96 -2.42 15.93 11.79
CA ALA A 96 -3.35 16.17 10.69
C ALA A 96 -2.75 17.08 9.60
N ASP A 97 -2.08 18.16 9.99
CA ASP A 97 -1.45 19.08 9.04
C ASP A 97 -0.29 18.40 8.30
N TYR A 98 0.50 17.59 9.03
CA TYR A 98 1.60 16.84 8.42
C TYR A 98 1.10 15.79 7.42
N VAL A 99 0.06 15.05 7.77
CA VAL A 99 -0.59 14.08 6.87
C VAL A 99 -1.12 14.77 5.62
N ALA A 100 -1.83 15.90 5.76
CA ALA A 100 -2.35 16.64 4.62
C ALA A 100 -1.24 17.16 3.69
N ASP A 101 -0.09 17.59 4.23
CA ASP A 101 1.09 17.98 3.43
C ASP A 101 1.64 16.78 2.64
N ILE A 102 1.78 15.61 3.28
CA ILE A 102 2.24 14.37 2.62
C ILE A 102 1.28 13.93 1.52
N GLU A 103 -0.02 13.93 1.80
CA GLU A 103 -1.04 13.60 0.78
C GLU A 103 -0.98 14.54 -0.43
N SER A 104 -0.79 15.84 -0.20
CA SER A 104 -0.61 16.81 -1.28
C SER A 104 0.62 16.49 -2.13
N LYS A 105 1.73 16.15 -1.51
CA LYS A 105 2.98 15.80 -2.20
C LYS A 105 2.88 14.47 -2.96
N LEU A 106 2.14 13.50 -2.45
CA LEU A 106 1.84 12.26 -3.17
C LEU A 106 0.97 12.53 -4.40
N LYS A 107 -0.04 13.40 -4.25
CA LYS A 107 -0.95 13.78 -5.34
C LYS A 107 -0.26 14.57 -6.45
N ASP A 108 0.65 15.47 -6.12
CA ASP A 108 1.38 16.26 -7.11
C ASP A 108 2.65 15.59 -7.65
N GLY A 109 2.99 14.39 -7.12
CA GLY A 109 4.14 13.60 -7.53
C GLY A 109 5.49 14.10 -7.04
N SER A 110 5.52 15.10 -6.16
CA SER A 110 6.77 15.63 -5.58
C SER A 110 7.36 14.72 -4.49
N LEU A 111 6.57 13.77 -3.99
CA LEU A 111 6.99 12.73 -3.07
C LEU A 111 6.74 11.36 -3.70
N GLN A 112 7.80 10.56 -3.82
CA GLN A 112 7.72 9.16 -4.24
C GLN A 112 7.87 8.25 -3.02
N VAL A 113 7.01 7.23 -2.90
CA VAL A 113 7.01 6.32 -1.73
C VAL A 113 8.31 5.52 -1.65
N PHE A 114 8.80 5.04 -2.79
CA PHE A 114 9.99 4.20 -2.88
C PHE A 114 11.13 4.91 -3.62
N ASP A 115 11.47 6.11 -3.15
CA ASP A 115 12.64 6.87 -3.61
C ASP A 115 13.91 6.09 -3.25
N THR A 116 14.66 5.66 -4.29
CA THR A 116 15.85 4.81 -4.13
C THR A 116 17.02 5.52 -3.47
N SER A 117 17.00 6.85 -3.36
CA SER A 117 17.99 7.61 -2.60
C SER A 117 17.87 7.47 -1.09
N THR A 118 16.74 6.93 -0.60
CA THR A 118 16.43 6.82 0.83
C THR A 118 16.85 5.50 1.46
N PHE A 119 17.31 4.53 0.67
CA PHE A 119 17.73 3.21 1.16
C PHE A 119 18.88 2.61 0.33
N THR A 120 19.50 1.57 0.88
CA THR A 120 20.56 0.80 0.21
C THR A 120 20.25 -0.70 0.28
N VAL A 121 20.82 -1.47 -0.62
CA VAL A 121 20.78 -2.93 -0.58
C VAL A 121 22.21 -3.46 -0.45
N GLY A 122 22.49 -4.17 0.63
CA GLY A 122 23.85 -4.62 0.92
C GLY A 122 24.86 -3.47 1.13
N GLY A 123 24.40 -2.25 1.44
CA GLY A 123 25.24 -1.07 1.60
C GLY A 123 25.49 -0.28 0.30
N GLU A 124 24.97 -0.75 -0.83
CA GLU A 124 25.12 -0.11 -2.14
C GLU A 124 23.83 0.60 -2.58
N GLU A 125 23.97 1.67 -3.34
CA GLU A 125 22.83 2.36 -3.96
C GLU A 125 22.12 1.46 -4.96
N VAL A 126 20.79 1.56 -5.01
CA VAL A 126 19.96 0.78 -5.93
C VAL A 126 19.60 1.64 -7.13
N THR A 127 20.20 1.36 -8.27
CA THR A 127 19.99 2.11 -9.51
C THR A 127 19.30 1.32 -10.61
N SER A 128 19.14 0.00 -10.42
CA SER A 128 18.49 -0.91 -11.38
C SER A 128 17.84 -2.08 -10.65
N ALA A 129 16.64 -2.44 -11.07
CA ALA A 129 15.92 -3.62 -10.60
C ALA A 129 15.08 -4.18 -11.77
N PRO A 130 15.67 -5.02 -12.63
CA PRO A 130 14.93 -5.66 -13.71
C PRO A 130 13.91 -6.65 -13.15
N VAL A 131 12.69 -6.59 -13.65
CA VAL A 131 11.56 -7.45 -13.27
C VAL A 131 11.05 -8.19 -14.48
N ASP A 132 10.98 -9.52 -14.39
CA ASP A 132 10.35 -10.37 -15.39
C ASP A 132 8.83 -10.43 -15.10
N LEU A 133 8.02 -9.91 -16.03
CA LEU A 133 6.56 -9.88 -15.93
C LEU A 133 5.89 -11.18 -16.37
N SER A 134 6.65 -12.25 -16.61
CA SER A 134 6.09 -13.57 -16.92
C SER A 134 5.30 -14.13 -15.73
N PHE A 135 4.17 -14.77 -16.02
CA PHE A 135 3.37 -15.46 -15.00
C PHE A 135 3.62 -16.97 -15.08
N MET A 136 3.97 -17.55 -13.93
CA MET A 136 4.32 -18.96 -13.78
C MET A 136 3.25 -19.70 -12.98
N ASP A 137 2.90 -20.89 -13.42
CA ASP A 137 2.14 -21.87 -12.62
C ASP A 137 3.13 -22.70 -11.79
N TYR A 138 3.17 -22.45 -10.50
CA TYR A 138 3.98 -23.17 -9.52
C TYR A 138 3.28 -24.41 -8.95
N THR A 139 2.07 -24.72 -9.39
CA THR A 139 1.38 -25.98 -9.01
C THR A 139 1.93 -27.19 -9.77
N THR A 140 2.67 -26.94 -10.86
CA THR A 140 3.38 -27.96 -11.65
C THR A 140 4.85 -28.04 -11.25
N ASP A 141 5.45 -29.23 -11.39
CA ASP A 141 6.89 -29.46 -11.16
C ASP A 141 7.52 -30.13 -12.41
N PRO A 142 8.39 -29.46 -13.18
CA PRO A 142 8.81 -28.05 -13.00
C PRO A 142 7.67 -27.05 -13.24
N ALA A 143 7.77 -25.85 -12.67
CA ALA A 143 6.85 -24.76 -12.92
C ALA A 143 6.72 -24.44 -14.41
N THR A 144 5.52 -24.17 -14.90
CA THR A 144 5.24 -23.88 -16.31
C THR A 144 4.90 -22.42 -16.52
N VAL A 145 5.33 -21.85 -17.65
CA VAL A 145 4.98 -20.47 -18.03
C VAL A 145 3.52 -20.44 -18.50
N VAL A 146 2.66 -19.71 -17.80
CA VAL A 146 1.28 -19.45 -18.20
C VAL A 146 1.20 -18.26 -19.17
N TYR A 147 2.01 -17.24 -18.92
CA TYR A 147 2.11 -16.05 -19.75
C TYR A 147 3.58 -15.63 -19.82
N GLN A 148 4.08 -15.44 -21.03
CA GLN A 148 5.42 -14.93 -21.25
C GLN A 148 5.38 -13.41 -21.29
N GLY A 149 5.90 -12.78 -20.26
CA GLY A 149 6.04 -11.33 -20.15
C GLY A 149 7.40 -10.84 -20.66
N GLU A 150 7.54 -9.53 -20.64
CA GLU A 150 8.82 -8.84 -20.91
C GLU A 150 9.59 -8.66 -19.61
N THR A 151 10.92 -8.53 -19.71
CA THR A 151 11.73 -8.02 -18.60
C THR A 151 11.79 -6.50 -18.70
N VAL A 152 11.37 -5.81 -17.67
CA VAL A 152 11.29 -4.34 -17.59
C VAL A 152 12.16 -3.81 -16.44
N GLU A 153 12.63 -2.58 -16.57
CA GLU A 153 13.29 -1.88 -15.47
C GLU A 153 12.25 -1.29 -14.53
N ALA A 154 12.25 -1.75 -13.27
CA ALA A 154 11.27 -1.31 -12.27
C ALA A 154 11.64 0.01 -11.59
N ILE A 155 12.90 0.42 -11.66
CA ILE A 155 13.33 1.74 -11.17
C ILE A 155 13.23 2.74 -12.31
N GLN A 156 12.37 3.74 -12.15
CA GLN A 156 12.14 4.81 -13.11
C GLN A 156 12.27 6.14 -12.38
N ASP A 157 13.04 7.07 -12.96
CA ASP A 157 13.25 8.41 -12.39
C ASP A 157 13.65 8.41 -10.90
N GLY A 158 14.47 7.42 -10.49
CA GLY A 158 15.00 7.31 -9.14
C GLY A 158 14.03 6.73 -8.10
N HIS A 159 12.93 6.10 -8.52
CA HIS A 159 12.01 5.43 -7.62
C HIS A 159 11.49 4.10 -8.20
N PHE A 160 11.02 3.20 -7.36
CA PHE A 160 10.30 2.02 -7.82
C PHE A 160 8.90 2.41 -8.31
N ALA A 161 8.62 2.07 -9.56
CA ALA A 161 7.31 2.27 -10.18
C ALA A 161 6.33 1.14 -9.78
N GLU A 162 6.07 0.98 -8.48
CA GLU A 162 5.29 -0.11 -7.90
C GLU A 162 3.85 -0.15 -8.42
N SER A 163 3.27 1.02 -8.66
CA SER A 163 1.91 1.12 -9.20
C SER A 163 1.80 0.61 -10.64
N THR A 164 2.91 0.60 -11.38
CA THR A 164 2.96 0.12 -12.77
C THR A 164 3.33 -1.35 -12.85
N PHE A 165 4.36 -1.77 -12.08
CA PHE A 165 4.95 -3.10 -12.24
C PHE A 165 4.56 -4.08 -11.14
N ARG A 166 3.93 -3.61 -10.05
CA ARG A 166 3.57 -4.39 -8.86
C ARG A 166 4.78 -5.00 -8.15
N SER A 167 4.68 -5.22 -6.86
CA SER A 167 5.83 -5.67 -6.08
C SER A 167 5.96 -7.19 -6.00
N ALA A 168 4.87 -7.91 -5.85
CA ALA A 168 4.90 -9.36 -5.64
C ALA A 168 4.15 -10.09 -6.76
N PRO A 169 4.61 -11.25 -7.21
CA PRO A 169 5.77 -12.03 -6.73
C PRO A 169 7.10 -11.69 -7.43
N TYR A 170 7.17 -10.63 -8.20
CA TYR A 170 8.24 -10.38 -9.16
C TYR A 170 9.50 -9.76 -8.56
N PHE A 171 9.39 -9.05 -7.45
CA PHE A 171 10.55 -8.44 -6.81
C PHE A 171 11.40 -9.45 -6.05
N THR A 172 12.67 -9.52 -6.42
CA THR A 172 13.69 -10.32 -5.72
C THR A 172 14.62 -9.44 -4.87
N LEU A 173 14.53 -8.12 -5.03
CA LEU A 173 15.33 -7.17 -4.26
C LEU A 173 14.86 -7.13 -2.80
N ARG A 174 15.81 -7.24 -1.86
CA ARG A 174 15.55 -7.16 -0.42
C ARG A 174 16.40 -6.05 0.17
N ILE A 175 15.73 -5.11 0.81
CA ILE A 175 16.32 -3.99 1.55
C ILE A 175 16.77 -4.45 2.94
#